data_5218369cb9727fbbc38de363dcdbe67c
#
_entry.id   5218369cb9727fbbc38de363dcdbe67c
#
_cell.length_a   1.000
_cell.length_b   1.000
_cell.length_c   1.000
_cell.angle_alpha   90.00
_cell.angle_beta   90.00
_cell.angle_gamma   90.00
#
_symmetry.space_group_name_H-M   'P 1'
#
loop_
_entity.id
_entity.type
_entity.pdbx_description
1 polymer ?
#
loop_
_entity_poly.entity_id
_entity_poly.type
_entity_poly.pdbx_seq_one_letter_code
_entity_poly.pdbx_strand_id
1 'polypeptide(L)'
;MAAKECGARAVGVELREDLAKKALSTIYEQSLQDRITIVNGDMFKTDLSSADVIFLYLTTSANEKIKPKLESELKRGVRVVSHDYEIVGWKPVKVINFCENQTLGFPSHTIYLYKKL
;
A
#
# COMPACT_ATOMS: atom_id res chain seq x y z
N MET A 1 -5.35 -11.25 -1.84
CA MET A 1 -4.92 -10.09 -2.66
C MET A 1 -6.12 -9.45 -3.36
N ALA A 2 -6.15 -8.13 -3.38
CA ALA A 2 -7.27 -7.39 -3.98
C ALA A 2 -7.51 -7.72 -5.46
N ALA A 3 -6.44 -7.87 -6.24
CA ALA A 3 -6.57 -8.22 -7.66
C ALA A 3 -7.20 -9.59 -7.89
N LYS A 4 -6.86 -10.57 -7.05
CA LYS A 4 -7.40 -11.93 -7.16
C LYS A 4 -8.83 -12.02 -6.65
N GLU A 5 -9.12 -11.39 -5.52
CA GLU A 5 -10.41 -11.54 -4.82
C GLU A 5 -11.46 -10.55 -5.30
N CYS A 6 -11.05 -9.34 -5.66
CA CYS A 6 -11.97 -8.24 -5.98
C CYS A 6 -11.92 -7.79 -7.44
N GLY A 7 -11.07 -8.40 -8.26
CA GLY A 7 -10.92 -8.02 -9.67
C GLY A 7 -10.25 -6.65 -9.89
N ALA A 8 -9.60 -6.11 -8.87
CA ALA A 8 -8.92 -4.83 -8.97
C ALA A 8 -7.66 -4.92 -9.82
N ARG A 9 -7.28 -3.80 -10.43
CA ARG A 9 -5.96 -3.64 -11.02
C ARG A 9 -5.01 -3.10 -9.98
N ALA A 10 -3.82 -3.68 -9.87
CA ALA A 10 -2.85 -3.29 -8.87
C ALA A 10 -1.50 -2.97 -9.51
N VAL A 11 -0.82 -1.96 -8.96
CA VAL A 11 0.55 -1.61 -9.33
C VAL A 11 1.37 -1.66 -8.05
N GLY A 12 2.39 -2.51 -8.05
CA GLY A 12 3.36 -2.56 -6.97
C GLY A 12 4.65 -1.85 -7.38
N VAL A 13 5.18 -1.03 -6.50
CA VAL A 13 6.45 -0.32 -6.75
C VAL A 13 7.48 -0.87 -5.79
N GLU A 14 8.57 -1.39 -6.32
CA GLU A 14 9.66 -1.99 -5.55
C GLU A 14 11.00 -1.47 -6.05
N LEU A 15 11.78 -0.90 -5.15
CA LEU A 15 13.10 -0.36 -5.48
C LEU A 15 14.15 -1.46 -5.70
N ARG A 16 14.06 -2.54 -4.96
CA ARG A 16 15.02 -3.63 -5.05
C ARG A 16 14.67 -4.57 -6.21
N GLU A 17 15.63 -4.75 -7.12
CA GLU A 17 15.43 -5.58 -8.30
C GLU A 17 15.13 -7.05 -7.96
N ASP A 18 15.80 -7.62 -6.96
CA ASP A 18 15.59 -9.00 -6.53
C ASP A 18 14.18 -9.23 -6.01
N LEU A 19 13.64 -8.30 -5.24
CA LEU A 19 12.28 -8.37 -4.72
C LEU A 19 11.24 -8.13 -5.82
N ALA A 20 11.52 -7.25 -6.76
CA ALA A 20 10.64 -7.01 -7.90
C ALA A 20 10.51 -8.27 -8.76
N LYS A 21 11.61 -8.95 -9.03
CA LYS A 21 11.63 -10.21 -9.78
C LYS A 21 10.86 -11.31 -9.06
N LYS A 22 11.02 -11.40 -7.74
CA LYS A 22 10.30 -12.38 -6.92
C LYS A 22 8.79 -12.12 -6.96
N ALA A 23 8.38 -10.86 -6.86
CA ALA A 23 6.98 -10.48 -6.97
C ALA A 23 6.40 -10.85 -8.33
N LEU A 24 7.12 -10.60 -9.42
CA LEU A 24 6.72 -10.99 -10.77
C LEU A 24 6.53 -12.49 -10.91
N SER A 25 7.44 -13.30 -10.36
CA SER A 25 7.31 -14.76 -10.37
C SER A 25 6.01 -15.20 -9.69
N THR A 26 5.70 -14.64 -8.53
CA THR A 26 4.47 -14.95 -7.80
C THR A 26 3.23 -14.57 -8.61
N ILE A 27 3.26 -13.43 -9.29
CA ILE A 27 2.17 -12.96 -10.14
C ILE A 27 1.91 -13.95 -11.29
N TYR A 28 2.97 -14.40 -11.96
CA TYR A 28 2.85 -15.38 -13.04
C TYR A 28 2.37 -16.74 -12.54
N GLU A 29 2.85 -17.20 -11.39
CA GLU A 29 2.39 -18.44 -10.77
C GLU A 29 0.88 -18.44 -10.48
N GLN A 30 0.32 -17.28 -10.14
CA GLN A 30 -1.09 -17.12 -9.85
C GLN A 30 -1.92 -16.64 -11.04
N SER A 31 -1.31 -16.50 -12.20
CA SER A 31 -1.97 -16.06 -13.44
C SER A 31 -2.63 -14.67 -13.32
N LEU A 32 -1.97 -13.76 -12.61
CA LEU A 32 -2.47 -12.42 -12.36
C LEU A 32 -1.77 -11.33 -13.18
N GLN A 33 -0.94 -11.70 -14.16
CA GLN A 33 -0.15 -10.76 -14.96
C GLN A 33 -0.99 -9.75 -15.74
N ASP A 34 -2.26 -10.05 -15.99
CA ASP A 34 -3.16 -9.11 -16.69
C ASP A 34 -3.71 -8.03 -15.76
N ARG A 35 -3.61 -8.21 -14.45
CA ARG A 35 -4.21 -7.32 -13.45
C ARG A 35 -3.20 -6.66 -12.54
N ILE A 36 -2.00 -7.21 -12.42
CA ILE A 36 -0.96 -6.71 -11.52
C ILE A 36 0.27 -6.36 -12.32
N THR A 37 0.75 -5.14 -12.15
CA THR A 37 2.00 -4.64 -12.72
C THR A 37 2.98 -4.37 -11.60
N ILE A 38 4.22 -4.81 -11.76
CA ILE A 38 5.30 -4.47 -10.84
C ILE A 38 6.23 -3.48 -11.53
N VAL A 39 6.48 -2.37 -10.87
CA VAL A 39 7.45 -1.36 -11.31
C VAL A 39 8.70 -1.50 -10.45
N ASN A 40 9.81 -1.83 -11.07
CA ASN A 40 11.10 -1.78 -10.40
C ASN A 40 11.61 -0.33 -10.47
N GLY A 41 11.31 0.44 -9.44
CA GLY A 41 11.62 1.86 -9.42
C GLY A 41 11.39 2.49 -8.07
N ASP A 42 11.56 3.81 -8.05
CA ASP A 42 11.44 4.63 -6.85
C ASP A 42 9.99 5.13 -6.71
N MET A 43 9.36 4.82 -5.58
CA MET A 43 7.98 5.26 -5.30
C MET A 43 7.85 6.79 -5.32
N PHE A 44 8.92 7.53 -4.98
CA PHE A 44 8.90 9.00 -5.00
C PHE A 44 8.89 9.57 -6.42
N LYS A 45 9.21 8.76 -7.42
CA LYS A 45 9.24 9.14 -8.83
C LYS A 45 8.06 8.56 -9.62
N THR A 46 7.23 7.78 -8.99
CA THR A 46 6.07 7.14 -9.62
C THR A 46 4.87 8.06 -9.54
N ASP A 47 4.14 8.22 -10.66
CA ASP A 47 2.91 9.00 -10.68
C ASP A 47 1.79 8.25 -9.97
N LEU A 48 1.19 8.87 -8.97
CA LEU A 48 0.11 8.30 -8.16
C LEU A 48 -1.26 8.87 -8.50
N SER A 49 -1.34 9.76 -9.48
CA SER A 49 -2.57 10.53 -9.77
C SER A 49 -3.76 9.69 -10.26
N SER A 50 -3.51 8.50 -10.78
CA SER A 50 -4.56 7.60 -11.27
C SER A 50 -5.05 6.60 -10.24
N ALA A 51 -4.47 6.59 -9.04
CA ALA A 51 -4.84 5.62 -8.01
C ALA A 51 -6.22 5.92 -7.41
N ASP A 52 -6.95 4.87 -7.09
CA ASP A 52 -8.19 4.94 -6.31
C ASP A 52 -7.95 4.57 -4.85
N VAL A 53 -6.98 3.70 -4.62
CA VAL A 53 -6.55 3.26 -3.29
C VAL A 53 -5.04 3.14 -3.28
N ILE A 54 -4.42 3.66 -2.23
CA ILE A 54 -2.99 3.49 -1.96
C ILE A 54 -2.84 2.60 -0.73
N PHE A 55 -2.01 1.59 -0.82
CA PHE A 55 -1.65 0.74 0.30
C PHE A 55 -0.17 0.96 0.66
N LEU A 56 0.08 1.34 1.90
CA LEU A 56 1.42 1.60 2.41
C LEU A 56 1.82 0.54 3.43
N TYR A 57 2.94 -0.11 3.19
CA TYR A 57 3.57 -1.02 4.13
C TYR A 57 5.00 -0.51 4.35
N LEU A 58 5.10 0.63 5.03
CA LEU A 58 6.34 1.39 5.19
C LEU A 58 6.61 1.64 6.68
N THR A 59 7.59 2.47 6.96
CA THR A 59 7.89 2.95 8.31
C THR A 59 7.29 4.34 8.52
N THR A 60 7.30 4.83 9.77
CA THR A 60 6.85 6.20 10.07
C THR A 60 7.66 7.24 9.29
N SER A 61 8.98 7.07 9.22
CA SER A 61 9.83 8.01 8.49
C SER A 61 9.59 7.99 6.98
N ALA A 62 9.33 6.82 6.41
CA ALA A 62 9.00 6.70 4.99
C ALA A 62 7.62 7.31 4.70
N ASN A 63 6.65 7.11 5.58
CA ASN A 63 5.34 7.73 5.47
C ASN A 63 5.44 9.26 5.49
N GLU A 64 6.28 9.80 6.35
CA GLU A 64 6.54 11.25 6.40
C GLU A 64 7.11 11.77 5.09
N LYS A 65 8.02 11.04 4.49
CA LYS A 65 8.65 11.42 3.22
C LYS A 65 7.68 11.35 2.03
N ILE A 66 6.81 10.36 2.00
CA ILE A 66 5.84 10.21 0.90
C ILE A 66 4.62 11.13 1.03
N LYS A 67 4.36 11.63 2.21
CA LYS A 67 3.18 12.45 2.51
C LYS A 67 2.99 13.66 1.57
N PRO A 68 4.01 14.50 1.31
CA PRO A 68 3.83 15.62 0.38
C PRO A 68 3.40 15.17 -1.02
N LYS A 69 3.92 14.04 -1.48
CA LYS A 69 3.56 13.48 -2.78
C LYS A 69 2.10 13.00 -2.78
N LEU A 70 1.67 12.34 -1.71
CA LEU A 70 0.27 11.92 -1.56
C LEU A 70 -0.66 13.15 -1.57
N GLU A 71 -0.28 14.20 -0.86
CA GLU A 71 -1.06 15.43 -0.79
C GLU A 71 -1.19 16.13 -2.15
N SER A 72 -0.12 16.13 -2.95
CA SER A 72 -0.10 16.84 -4.23
C SER A 72 -0.67 16.03 -5.39
N GLU A 73 -0.54 14.71 -5.40
CA GLU A 73 -0.90 13.89 -6.56
C GLU A 73 -2.24 13.17 -6.44
N LEU A 74 -2.65 12.79 -5.23
CA LEU A 74 -3.88 12.03 -5.08
C LEU A 74 -5.11 12.88 -5.33
N LYS A 75 -6.07 12.29 -6.04
CA LYS A 75 -7.38 12.91 -6.20
C LYS A 75 -8.12 12.93 -4.86
N ARG A 76 -9.03 13.89 -4.73
CA ARG A 76 -9.93 13.95 -3.59
C ARG A 76 -10.75 12.67 -3.48
N GLY A 77 -10.82 12.13 -2.27
CA GLY A 77 -11.59 10.92 -2.01
C GLY A 77 -10.81 9.63 -2.14
N VAL A 78 -9.56 9.66 -2.61
CA VAL A 78 -8.70 8.47 -2.65
C VAL A 78 -8.46 7.95 -1.24
N ARG A 79 -8.60 6.64 -1.07
CA ARG A 79 -8.35 5.99 0.20
C ARG A 79 -6.89 5.62 0.32
N VAL A 80 -6.31 5.88 1.48
CA VAL A 80 -4.93 5.50 1.79
C VAL A 80 -4.96 4.60 3.01
N VAL A 81 -4.40 3.41 2.87
CA VAL A 81 -4.35 2.42 3.93
C VAL A 81 -2.89 2.25 4.36
N SER A 82 -2.61 2.48 5.63
CA SER A 82 -1.25 2.30 6.17
C SER A 82 -1.25 1.18 7.21
N HIS A 83 -0.34 0.22 7.03
CA HIS A 83 -0.17 -0.91 7.91
C HIS A 83 0.84 -0.59 9.01
N ASP A 84 0.43 -0.70 10.26
CA ASP A 84 1.19 -0.52 11.50
C ASP A 84 1.67 0.91 11.80
N TYR A 85 1.87 1.76 10.80
CA TYR A 85 2.44 3.09 11.00
C TYR A 85 1.50 4.17 10.53
N GLU A 86 1.32 5.20 11.37
CA GLU A 86 0.49 6.35 11.06
C GLU A 86 1.12 7.26 10.00
N ILE A 87 0.25 7.99 9.30
CA ILE A 87 0.68 9.18 8.56
C ILE A 87 0.47 10.36 9.51
N VAL A 88 1.55 10.83 10.13
CA VAL A 88 1.49 11.89 11.13
C VAL A 88 0.91 13.16 10.53
N GLY A 89 -0.04 13.77 11.22
CA GLY A 89 -0.73 14.97 10.75
C GLY A 89 -1.99 14.71 9.96
N TRP A 90 -2.21 13.48 9.50
CA TRP A 90 -3.48 13.08 8.89
C TRP A 90 -4.37 12.42 9.92
N LYS A 91 -5.66 12.75 9.87
CA LYS A 91 -6.65 12.15 10.77
C LYS A 91 -7.25 10.92 10.09
N PRO A 92 -7.10 9.71 10.68
CA PRO A 92 -7.71 8.52 10.10
C PRO A 92 -9.22 8.56 10.21
N VAL A 93 -9.90 8.05 9.19
CA VAL A 93 -11.36 7.87 9.23
C VAL A 93 -11.73 6.57 9.93
N LYS A 94 -10.79 5.62 10.01
CA LYS A 94 -10.99 4.36 10.73
C LYS A 94 -9.65 3.79 11.16
N VAL A 95 -9.60 3.20 12.34
CA VAL A 95 -8.44 2.47 12.86
C VAL A 95 -8.90 1.09 13.27
N ILE A 96 -8.22 0.06 12.77
CA ILE A 96 -8.54 -1.33 13.05
C ILE A 96 -7.33 -2.00 13.68
N ASN A 97 -7.51 -2.61 14.84
CA ASN A 97 -6.50 -3.42 15.50
C ASN A 97 -6.85 -4.89 15.35
N PHE A 98 -5.86 -5.70 15.03
CA PHE A 98 -6.06 -7.15 14.96
C PHE A 98 -4.79 -7.89 15.39
N CYS A 99 -4.98 -9.16 15.84
CA CYS A 99 -3.90 -10.06 16.22
C CYS A 99 -3.80 -11.20 15.21
N GLU A 100 -2.60 -11.48 14.72
CA GLU A 100 -2.37 -12.65 13.85
C GLU A 100 -2.53 -13.96 14.61
N ASN A 101 -2.16 -13.97 15.88
CA ASN A 101 -2.30 -15.14 16.74
C ASN A 101 -3.08 -14.72 17.99
N GLN A 102 -4.37 -14.98 17.98
CA GLN A 102 -5.26 -14.64 19.09
C GLN A 102 -4.95 -15.41 20.36
N THR A 103 -4.43 -16.63 20.25
CA THR A 103 -4.10 -17.48 21.39
C THR A 103 -2.96 -16.89 22.22
N LEU A 104 -1.93 -16.36 21.56
CA LEU A 104 -0.78 -15.76 22.22
C LEU A 104 -0.87 -14.23 22.34
N GLY A 105 -1.84 -13.60 21.66
CA GLY A 105 -1.97 -12.16 21.64
C GLY A 105 -0.89 -11.43 20.82
N PHE A 106 -0.09 -12.15 20.04
CA PHE A 106 1.01 -11.61 19.24
C PHE A 106 1.05 -12.17 17.84
N PRO A 107 1.67 -11.41 16.91
CA PRO A 107 1.83 -9.97 16.96
C PRO A 107 0.50 -9.28 16.74
N SER A 108 0.35 -8.09 17.26
CA SER A 108 -0.79 -7.26 16.94
C SER A 108 -0.43 -6.31 15.81
N HIS A 109 -1.40 -6.04 14.95
CA HIS A 109 -1.25 -5.13 13.83
C HIS A 109 -2.33 -4.08 13.87
N THR A 110 -2.01 -2.90 13.37
CA THR A 110 -2.96 -1.79 13.28
C THR A 110 -3.07 -1.34 11.84
N ILE A 111 -4.29 -1.17 11.37
CA ILE A 111 -4.57 -0.63 10.03
C ILE A 111 -5.18 0.75 10.20
N TYR A 112 -4.56 1.74 9.56
CA TYR A 112 -5.05 3.11 9.53
C TYR A 112 -5.65 3.40 8.17
N LEU A 113 -6.90 3.78 8.14
CA LEU A 113 -7.59 4.18 6.92
C LEU A 113 -7.75 5.69 6.87
N TYR A 114 -7.24 6.30 5.84
CA TYR A 114 -7.35 7.72 5.55
C TYR A 114 -8.13 7.96 4.27
N LYS A 115 -8.70 9.13 4.14
CA LYS A 115 -9.34 9.57 2.91
C LYS A 115 -8.77 10.92 2.52
N LYS A 116 -8.31 11.04 1.28
CA LYS A 116 -7.73 12.29 0.76
C LYS A 116 -8.79 13.38 0.72
N LEU A 117 -8.48 14.49 1.36
CA LEU A 117 -9.36 15.66 1.40
C LEU A 117 -9.19 16.56 0.18
#